data_dbf9caa14ec2fc477922728948e79d57
#
_entry.id   dbf9caa14ec2fc477922728948e79d57
#
_cell.length_a   1.000
_cell.length_b   1.000
_cell.length_c   1.000
_cell.angle_alpha   90.00
_cell.angle_beta   90.00
_cell.angle_gamma   90.00
#
_symmetry.space_group_name_H-M   'P 1'
#
loop_
_entity.id
_entity.type
_entity.pdbx_description
1 polymer ?
#
loop_
_entity_poly.entity_id
_entity_poly.type
_entity_poly.pdbx_seq_one_letter_code
_entity_poly.pdbx_strand_id
1 'polypeptide(L)'
;MGSLCRNITLTLNGDVSGQYAGNGNTILQAALKYNGKWLPKGATGDNGLPCCNYLLFYVLQDCGLMKDIKTANEYCDTLSKDPRFVEIKYANGEKAQPGDIMCVKRPNSSGHNMICVEVDENGLITKIIQTGSNSDPQGKNHVRVSTNWCKKGQKDYPNLHVFRLKA
;
A
#
# COMPACT_ATOMS: atom_id res chain seq x y z
N MET A 1 22.79 -11.38 -24.98
CA MET A 1 22.68 -11.91 -23.61
C MET A 1 21.31 -11.54 -23.09
N GLY A 2 20.41 -12.54 -23.00
CA GLY A 2 19.01 -12.33 -22.72
C GLY A 2 18.75 -12.13 -21.24
N SER A 3 18.05 -11.05 -20.89
CA SER A 3 17.51 -10.82 -19.56
C SER A 3 16.33 -11.75 -19.33
N LEU A 4 16.49 -12.71 -18.41
CA LEU A 4 15.38 -13.55 -17.96
C LEU A 4 14.45 -12.74 -17.04
N CYS A 5 13.40 -12.16 -17.61
CA CYS A 5 12.23 -11.78 -16.83
C CYS A 5 11.50 -13.06 -16.39
N ARG A 6 11.71 -13.49 -15.15
CA ARG A 6 10.92 -14.58 -14.58
C ARG A 6 9.58 -14.03 -14.13
N ASN A 7 8.50 -14.52 -14.75
CA ASN A 7 7.14 -14.34 -14.30
C ASN A 7 6.99 -14.96 -12.91
N ILE A 8 6.66 -14.16 -11.91
CA ILE A 8 6.33 -14.63 -10.57
C ILE A 8 4.82 -14.77 -10.49
N THR A 9 4.35 -16.00 -10.56
CA THR A 9 2.97 -16.34 -10.21
C THR A 9 2.93 -16.49 -8.68
N LEU A 10 2.31 -15.52 -8.02
CA LEU A 10 2.03 -15.60 -6.58
C LEU A 10 0.94 -16.63 -6.34
N THR A 11 1.31 -17.83 -5.92
CA THR A 11 0.34 -18.75 -5.30
C THR A 11 0.06 -18.28 -3.87
N LEU A 12 -1.19 -18.10 -3.54
CA LEU A 12 -1.70 -17.55 -2.27
C LEU A 12 -1.30 -18.34 -0.99
N ASN A 13 -0.51 -19.40 -1.10
CA ASN A 13 -0.04 -20.26 0.00
C ASN A 13 1.46 -20.53 -0.01
N GLY A 14 2.26 -19.74 -0.71
CA GLY A 14 3.69 -19.94 -0.88
C GLY A 14 4.54 -18.89 -0.15
N ASP A 15 5.59 -19.38 0.48
CA ASP A 15 6.69 -18.59 1.00
C ASP A 15 7.29 -17.72 -0.11
N VAL A 16 7.10 -16.40 -0.01
CA VAL A 16 7.64 -15.41 -0.97
C VAL A 16 9.03 -14.91 -0.57
N SER A 17 9.79 -15.70 0.16
CA SER A 17 11.12 -15.37 0.67
C SER A 17 12.22 -15.45 -0.39
N GLY A 18 12.15 -14.79 -1.52
CA GLY A 18 13.26 -15.07 -2.41
C GLY A 18 13.69 -14.11 -3.51
N GLN A 19 13.00 -13.05 -3.85
CA GLN A 19 13.39 -12.34 -5.07
C GLN A 19 13.30 -10.80 -5.12
N TYR A 20 13.08 -10.12 -4.01
CA TYR A 20 13.12 -8.65 -4.00
C TYR A 20 14.21 -8.15 -3.05
N ALA A 21 15.41 -7.96 -3.57
CA ALA A 21 16.50 -7.28 -2.87
C ALA A 21 16.29 -5.76 -2.99
N GLY A 22 15.48 -5.20 -2.11
CA GLY A 22 15.24 -3.76 -2.03
C GLY A 22 14.36 -3.42 -0.83
N ASN A 23 14.44 -2.19 -0.31
CA ASN A 23 13.68 -1.78 0.88
C ASN A 23 12.15 -1.77 0.66
N GLY A 24 11.66 -1.69 -0.58
CA GLY A 24 10.25 -1.90 -0.93
C GLY A 24 9.75 -3.29 -0.54
N ASN A 25 10.61 -4.29 -0.56
CA ASN A 25 10.30 -5.64 -0.10
C ASN A 25 9.94 -5.69 1.39
N THR A 26 10.60 -4.89 2.23
CA THR A 26 10.31 -4.85 3.68
C THR A 26 8.88 -4.39 3.94
N ILE A 27 8.42 -3.34 3.27
CA ILE A 27 7.04 -2.84 3.39
C ILE A 27 6.04 -3.87 2.87
N LEU A 28 6.30 -4.48 1.71
CA LEU A 28 5.43 -5.51 1.15
C LEU A 28 5.32 -6.72 2.09
N GLN A 29 6.45 -7.23 2.59
CA GLN A 29 6.46 -8.37 3.50
C GLN A 29 5.72 -8.07 4.82
N ALA A 30 5.91 -6.88 5.38
CA ALA A 30 5.17 -6.44 6.55
C ALA A 30 3.66 -6.36 6.27
N ALA A 31 3.26 -5.82 5.12
CA ALA A 31 1.87 -5.71 4.74
C ALA A 31 1.19 -7.08 4.54
N LEU A 32 1.86 -8.01 3.86
CA LEU A 32 1.33 -9.34 3.58
C LEU A 32 1.11 -10.19 4.84
N LYS A 33 1.81 -9.92 5.94
CA LYS A 33 1.53 -10.56 7.25
C LYS A 33 0.11 -10.32 7.76
N TYR A 34 -0.51 -9.21 7.33
CA TYR A 34 -1.87 -8.84 7.72
C TYR A 34 -2.94 -9.35 6.77
N ASN A 35 -2.59 -9.89 5.61
CA ASN A 35 -3.56 -10.39 4.63
C ASN A 35 -4.45 -11.48 5.24
N GLY A 36 -5.77 -11.35 5.08
CA GLY A 36 -6.78 -12.25 5.65
C GLY A 36 -7.02 -12.06 7.15
N LYS A 37 -6.43 -11.06 7.78
CA LYS A 37 -6.59 -10.80 9.23
C LYS A 37 -7.49 -9.59 9.46
N TRP A 38 -8.11 -9.56 10.63
CA TRP A 38 -8.78 -8.37 11.16
C TRP A 38 -7.78 -7.56 11.98
N LEU A 39 -7.73 -6.26 11.73
CA LEU A 39 -6.96 -5.37 12.58
C LEU A 39 -7.58 -5.32 13.98
N PRO A 40 -6.79 -5.09 15.05
CA PRO A 40 -7.28 -5.07 16.42
C PRO A 40 -8.47 -4.12 16.63
N LYS A 41 -9.33 -4.43 17.60
CA LYS A 41 -10.38 -3.52 18.07
C LYS A 41 -9.73 -2.21 18.49
N GLY A 42 -10.31 -1.08 18.10
CA GLY A 42 -9.68 0.23 18.21
C GLY A 42 -9.07 0.70 16.88
N ALA A 43 -8.69 -0.23 16.01
CA ALA A 43 -8.33 0.09 14.62
C ALA A 43 -9.56 0.50 13.77
N THR A 44 -10.76 0.32 14.28
CA THR A 44 -12.03 0.64 13.61
C THR A 44 -12.51 2.06 13.92
N GLY A 45 -11.68 2.84 14.61
CA GLY A 45 -11.95 4.25 14.79
C GLY A 45 -13.08 4.57 15.76
N ASP A 46 -12.91 4.21 17.02
CA ASP A 46 -13.67 4.86 18.11
C ASP A 46 -13.52 6.39 18.06
N ASN A 47 -12.52 6.87 17.28
CA ASN A 47 -12.27 8.28 16.97
C ASN A 47 -12.69 8.66 15.54
N GLY A 48 -13.47 7.84 14.83
CA GLY A 48 -13.93 8.12 13.46
C GLY A 48 -12.83 8.01 12.39
N LEU A 49 -11.65 7.49 12.71
CA LEU A 49 -10.55 7.32 11.75
C LEU A 49 -10.80 6.08 10.87
N PRO A 50 -10.62 6.19 9.55
CA PRO A 50 -10.77 5.07 8.64
C PRO A 50 -9.73 3.99 8.87
N CYS A 51 -10.12 2.72 8.71
CA CYS A 51 -9.25 1.58 8.97
C CYS A 51 -8.03 1.49 8.04
N CYS A 52 -8.04 2.14 6.88
CA CYS A 52 -6.92 2.12 5.93
C CYS A 52 -5.64 2.74 6.51
N ASN A 53 -5.76 3.74 7.35
CA ASN A 53 -4.61 4.36 8.02
C ASN A 53 -4.01 3.46 9.09
N TYR A 54 -4.81 2.61 9.73
CA TYR A 54 -4.30 1.64 10.71
C TYR A 54 -3.48 0.54 10.07
N LEU A 55 -3.87 0.03 8.90
CA LEU A 55 -3.02 -0.93 8.17
C LEU A 55 -1.64 -0.30 7.90
N LEU A 56 -1.63 0.90 7.35
CA LEU A 56 -0.36 1.58 7.06
C LEU A 56 0.45 1.84 8.33
N PHE A 57 -0.21 2.21 9.44
CA PHE A 57 0.44 2.38 10.73
C PHE A 57 1.17 1.11 11.19
N TYR A 58 0.47 -0.03 11.23
CA TYR A 58 1.08 -1.29 11.66
C TYR A 58 2.22 -1.73 10.75
N VAL A 59 2.07 -1.58 9.45
CA VAL A 59 3.13 -1.90 8.49
C VAL A 59 4.36 -1.03 8.70
N LEU A 60 4.19 0.28 8.85
CA LEU A 60 5.32 1.19 9.08
C LEU A 60 5.95 1.01 10.46
N GLN A 61 5.15 0.64 11.48
CA GLN A 61 5.64 0.29 12.81
C GLN A 61 6.48 -1.01 12.77
N ASP A 62 6.01 -2.05 12.10
CA ASP A 62 6.74 -3.31 11.91
C ASP A 62 8.07 -3.10 11.17
N CYS A 63 8.12 -2.11 10.29
CA CYS A 63 9.35 -1.72 9.57
C CYS A 63 10.24 -0.76 10.37
N GLY A 64 9.85 -0.35 11.59
CA GLY A 64 10.60 0.62 12.40
C GLY A 64 10.61 2.04 11.82
N LEU A 65 9.68 2.36 10.91
CA LEU A 65 9.66 3.62 10.18
C LEU A 65 8.83 4.71 10.85
N MET A 66 7.74 4.34 11.52
CA MET A 66 6.86 5.28 12.24
C MET A 66 6.35 4.69 13.54
N LYS A 67 6.09 5.55 14.53
CA LYS A 67 5.58 5.15 15.85
C LYS A 67 4.18 5.69 16.14
N ASP A 68 3.77 6.75 15.43
CA ASP A 68 2.51 7.44 15.70
C ASP A 68 1.50 7.17 14.58
N ILE A 69 0.26 6.91 15.00
CA ILE A 69 -0.85 6.80 14.06
C ILE A 69 -1.24 8.17 13.53
N LYS A 70 -1.61 8.22 12.26
CA LYS A 70 -2.03 9.42 11.54
C LYS A 70 -3.30 9.15 10.75
N THR A 71 -4.01 10.19 10.36
CA THR A 71 -5.05 10.08 9.35
C THR A 71 -4.44 9.74 7.98
N ALA A 72 -5.25 9.23 7.06
CA ALA A 72 -4.75 8.89 5.72
C ALA A 72 -4.18 10.10 4.97
N ASN A 73 -4.77 11.28 5.15
CA ASN A 73 -4.24 12.53 4.57
C ASN A 73 -2.92 12.95 5.20
N GLU A 74 -2.79 12.83 6.54
CA GLU A 74 -1.54 13.16 7.25
C GLU A 74 -0.40 12.21 6.89
N TYR A 75 -0.67 10.92 6.58
CA TYR A 75 0.36 10.02 6.05
C TYR A 75 0.90 10.53 4.73
N CYS A 76 0.05 11.01 3.83
CA CYS A 76 0.47 11.60 2.56
C CYS A 76 1.46 12.75 2.79
N ASP A 77 1.11 13.68 3.68
CA ASP A 77 1.95 14.83 4.02
C ASP A 77 3.24 14.44 4.74
N THR A 78 3.17 13.41 5.59
CA THR A 78 4.34 12.93 6.33
C THR A 78 5.34 12.24 5.40
N LEU A 79 4.86 11.33 4.54
CA LEU A 79 5.70 10.59 3.59
C LEU A 79 6.37 11.53 2.58
N SER A 80 5.66 12.58 2.14
CA SER A 80 6.22 13.58 1.21
C SER A 80 7.38 14.39 1.80
N LYS A 81 7.46 14.51 3.13
CA LYS A 81 8.49 15.27 3.86
C LYS A 81 9.57 14.35 4.46
N ASP A 82 9.35 13.07 4.52
CA ASP A 82 10.29 12.11 5.11
C ASP A 82 11.43 11.80 4.11
N PRO A 83 12.69 12.14 4.41
CA PRO A 83 13.80 11.94 3.50
C PRO A 83 14.08 10.47 3.15
N ARG A 84 13.52 9.53 3.92
CA ARG A 84 13.62 8.08 3.63
C ARG A 84 12.75 7.64 2.46
N PHE A 85 11.79 8.47 2.06
CA PHE A 85 10.89 8.17 0.95
C PHE A 85 11.16 9.05 -0.26
N VAL A 86 10.77 8.57 -1.42
CA VAL A 86 10.70 9.33 -2.66
C VAL A 86 9.31 9.21 -3.25
N GLU A 87 8.74 10.31 -3.70
CA GLU A 87 7.48 10.29 -4.44
C GLU A 87 7.72 9.89 -5.88
N ILE A 88 7.09 8.80 -6.29
CA ILE A 88 7.09 8.30 -7.66
C ILE A 88 6.06 9.10 -8.47
N LYS A 89 6.47 9.69 -9.57
CA LYS A 89 5.59 10.45 -10.48
C LYS A 89 4.76 9.49 -11.32
N TYR A 90 3.96 8.66 -10.64
CA TYR A 90 3.18 7.58 -11.23
C TYR A 90 2.22 8.08 -12.32
N ALA A 91 1.52 9.20 -12.10
CA ALA A 91 0.68 9.84 -13.11
C ALA A 91 1.46 10.25 -14.38
N ASN A 92 2.75 10.57 -14.24
CA ASN A 92 3.62 10.98 -15.35
C ASN A 92 4.34 9.79 -16.00
N GLY A 93 3.99 8.55 -15.65
CA GLY A 93 4.52 7.34 -16.28
C GLY A 93 5.70 6.69 -15.56
N GLU A 94 6.14 7.20 -14.41
CA GLU A 94 7.11 6.45 -13.61
C GLU A 94 6.49 5.12 -13.14
N LYS A 95 7.29 4.06 -13.18
CA LYS A 95 6.83 2.70 -12.86
C LYS A 95 6.69 2.52 -11.35
N ALA A 96 5.51 2.09 -10.90
CA ALA A 96 5.35 1.60 -9.55
C ALA A 96 6.08 0.26 -9.35
N GLN A 97 6.28 -0.10 -8.08
CA GLN A 97 6.87 -1.38 -7.67
C GLN A 97 6.11 -1.97 -6.48
N PRO A 98 6.14 -3.30 -6.29
CA PRO A 98 5.62 -3.90 -5.09
C PRO A 98 6.28 -3.31 -3.83
N GLY A 99 5.46 -2.97 -2.83
CA GLY A 99 5.88 -2.28 -1.62
C GLY A 99 5.77 -0.75 -1.67
N ASP A 100 5.48 -0.16 -2.82
CA ASP A 100 5.16 1.27 -2.90
C ASP A 100 3.87 1.57 -2.12
N ILE A 101 3.88 2.65 -1.35
CA ILE A 101 2.74 3.13 -0.58
C ILE A 101 1.92 4.08 -1.44
N MET A 102 0.64 3.78 -1.56
CA MET A 102 -0.32 4.62 -2.29
C MET A 102 -1.15 5.43 -1.30
N CYS A 103 -1.18 6.73 -1.48
CA CYS A 103 -1.98 7.65 -0.70
C CYS A 103 -2.93 8.43 -1.62
N VAL A 104 -4.22 8.37 -1.34
CA VAL A 104 -5.22 9.22 -1.99
C VAL A 104 -5.59 10.33 -1.03
N LYS A 105 -5.13 11.55 -1.30
CA LYS A 105 -5.42 12.70 -0.47
C LYS A 105 -6.79 13.29 -0.84
N ARG A 106 -7.65 13.48 0.16
CA ARG A 106 -8.98 14.05 -0.02
C ARG A 106 -9.19 15.21 0.96
N PRO A 107 -9.16 16.47 0.50
CA PRO A 107 -9.21 17.64 1.39
C PRO A 107 -10.42 17.67 2.34
N ASN A 108 -11.57 17.16 1.86
CA ASN A 108 -12.84 17.21 2.60
C ASN A 108 -13.29 15.84 3.16
N SER A 109 -12.38 14.87 3.20
CA SER A 109 -12.65 13.53 3.73
C SER A 109 -11.38 12.86 4.24
N SER A 110 -11.52 11.66 4.77
CA SER A 110 -10.42 10.94 5.43
C SER A 110 -9.30 10.46 4.51
N GLY A 111 -9.39 10.61 3.20
CA GLY A 111 -8.41 10.03 2.27
C GLY A 111 -8.42 8.51 2.23
N HIS A 112 -7.38 7.91 1.66
CA HIS A 112 -7.20 6.46 1.64
C HIS A 112 -5.73 6.08 1.52
N ASN A 113 -5.32 4.99 2.20
CA ASN A 113 -3.97 4.43 2.10
C ASN A 113 -4.04 2.96 1.66
N MET A 114 -3.11 2.58 0.81
CA MET A 114 -2.98 1.23 0.26
C MET A 114 -1.49 0.94 0.05
N ILE A 115 -1.15 -0.34 -0.16
CA ILE A 115 0.21 -0.74 -0.50
C ILE A 115 0.15 -1.57 -1.78
N CYS A 116 1.03 -1.26 -2.73
CA CYS A 116 1.17 -1.98 -3.98
C CYS A 116 1.67 -3.40 -3.72
N VAL A 117 0.97 -4.40 -4.25
CA VAL A 117 1.35 -5.82 -4.15
C VAL A 117 1.93 -6.33 -5.46
N GLU A 118 1.34 -5.93 -6.58
CA GLU A 118 1.73 -6.41 -7.90
C GLU A 118 1.60 -5.30 -8.95
N VAL A 119 2.49 -5.33 -9.91
CA VAL A 119 2.47 -4.46 -11.09
C VAL A 119 2.58 -5.29 -12.36
N ASP A 120 2.08 -4.75 -13.48
CA ASP A 120 2.30 -5.34 -14.80
C ASP A 120 3.69 -5.01 -15.37
N GLU A 121 3.97 -5.45 -16.58
CA GLU A 121 5.23 -5.20 -17.30
C GLU A 121 5.50 -3.71 -17.56
N ASN A 122 4.47 -2.90 -17.59
CA ASN A 122 4.54 -1.45 -17.75
C ASN A 122 4.70 -0.70 -16.42
N GLY A 123 4.69 -1.43 -15.30
CA GLY A 123 4.76 -0.86 -13.94
C GLY A 123 3.42 -0.27 -13.50
N LEU A 124 2.30 -0.69 -14.11
CA LEU A 124 0.97 -0.35 -13.66
C LEU A 124 0.56 -1.26 -12.51
N ILE A 125 0.01 -0.68 -11.46
CA ILE A 125 -0.43 -1.41 -10.27
C ILE A 125 -1.64 -2.28 -10.63
N THR A 126 -1.52 -3.58 -10.41
CA THR A 126 -2.55 -4.58 -10.70
C THR A 126 -3.19 -5.17 -9.46
N LYS A 127 -2.46 -5.17 -8.33
CA LYS A 127 -2.99 -5.59 -7.03
C LYS A 127 -2.48 -4.69 -5.92
N ILE A 128 -3.34 -4.46 -4.96
CA ILE A 128 -3.04 -3.71 -3.74
C ILE A 128 -3.44 -4.53 -2.51
N ILE A 129 -2.87 -4.20 -1.35
CA ILE A 129 -3.37 -4.65 -0.06
C ILE A 129 -3.94 -3.45 0.69
N GLN A 130 -5.12 -3.62 1.24
CA GLN A 130 -5.87 -2.58 1.95
C GLN A 130 -6.81 -3.21 2.98
N THR A 131 -7.38 -2.38 3.83
CA THR A 131 -8.54 -2.77 4.65
C THR A 131 -9.83 -2.68 3.85
N GLY A 132 -10.85 -3.40 4.28
CA GLY A 132 -12.18 -3.33 3.70
C GLY A 132 -12.85 -1.96 3.84
N SER A 133 -13.94 -1.79 3.10
CA SER A 133 -14.84 -0.64 3.20
C SER A 133 -16.07 -0.98 4.06
N ASN A 134 -16.94 0.00 4.29
CA ASN A 134 -18.24 -0.22 4.95
C ASN A 134 -19.12 -1.26 4.27
N SER A 135 -18.97 -1.40 2.94
CA SER A 135 -19.70 -2.37 2.13
C SER A 135 -19.00 -3.71 2.02
N ASP A 136 -17.85 -3.90 2.69
CA ASP A 136 -17.17 -5.18 2.70
C ASP A 136 -17.95 -6.18 3.58
N PRO A 137 -18.31 -7.35 3.06
CA PRO A 137 -18.99 -8.39 3.85
C PRO A 137 -18.22 -8.81 5.11
N GLN A 138 -16.88 -8.68 5.09
CA GLN A 138 -16.01 -9.01 6.22
C GLN A 138 -15.70 -7.81 7.12
N GLY A 139 -16.21 -6.63 6.79
CA GLY A 139 -16.07 -5.42 7.59
C GLY A 139 -14.85 -4.57 7.26
N LYS A 140 -14.86 -3.36 7.79
CA LYS A 140 -13.86 -2.32 7.51
C LYS A 140 -12.43 -2.67 7.91
N ASN A 141 -12.26 -3.45 8.95
CA ASN A 141 -10.96 -3.78 9.53
C ASN A 141 -10.37 -5.10 9.01
N HIS A 142 -11.03 -5.76 8.06
CA HIS A 142 -10.49 -6.92 7.39
C HIS A 142 -9.48 -6.50 6.32
N VAL A 143 -8.25 -7.01 6.43
CA VAL A 143 -7.16 -6.72 5.48
C VAL A 143 -7.20 -7.74 4.35
N ARG A 144 -7.13 -7.25 3.11
CA ARG A 144 -7.15 -8.12 1.94
C ARG A 144 -6.37 -7.57 0.77
N VAL A 145 -5.87 -8.48 -0.05
CA VAL A 145 -5.41 -8.17 -1.40
C VAL A 145 -6.63 -7.94 -2.31
N SER A 146 -6.58 -6.91 -3.13
CA SER A 146 -7.70 -6.46 -3.94
C SER A 146 -7.22 -5.89 -5.27
N THR A 147 -8.07 -5.99 -6.29
CA THR A 147 -7.90 -5.33 -7.61
C THR A 147 -8.78 -4.08 -7.75
N ASN A 148 -9.55 -3.72 -6.74
CA ASN A 148 -10.59 -2.68 -6.82
C ASN A 148 -10.06 -1.30 -7.22
N TRP A 149 -8.81 -1.00 -6.91
CA TRP A 149 -8.13 0.26 -7.23
C TRP A 149 -7.18 0.14 -8.43
N CYS A 150 -7.23 -0.96 -9.17
CA CYS A 150 -6.30 -1.28 -10.24
C CYS A 150 -6.96 -1.20 -11.63
N LYS A 151 -7.99 -0.35 -11.78
CA LYS A 151 -8.67 -0.16 -13.06
C LYS A 151 -7.82 0.72 -13.99
N LYS A 152 -7.91 0.45 -15.30
CA LYS A 152 -7.33 1.26 -16.35
C LYS A 152 -7.75 2.73 -16.17
N GLY A 153 -6.78 3.65 -16.08
CA GLY A 153 -7.05 5.08 -15.80
C GLY A 153 -6.75 5.56 -14.38
N GLN A 154 -6.35 4.70 -13.47
CA GLN A 154 -5.97 5.12 -12.11
C GLN A 154 -4.72 6.01 -12.05
N LYS A 155 -3.90 6.05 -13.09
CA LYS A 155 -2.82 7.03 -13.21
C LYS A 155 -3.33 8.45 -13.06
N ASP A 156 -4.53 8.70 -13.58
CA ASP A 156 -5.18 10.01 -13.57
C ASP A 156 -6.11 10.19 -12.36
N TYR A 157 -6.03 9.30 -11.34
CA TYR A 157 -6.86 9.46 -10.16
C TYR A 157 -6.46 10.74 -9.42
N PRO A 158 -7.37 11.70 -9.26
CA PRO A 158 -7.06 12.96 -8.62
C PRO A 158 -6.45 12.73 -7.23
N ASN A 159 -5.32 13.39 -6.97
CA ASN A 159 -4.65 13.34 -5.66
C ASN A 159 -4.11 11.96 -5.23
N LEU A 160 -3.82 11.07 -6.19
CA LEU A 160 -3.06 9.86 -5.92
C LEU A 160 -1.56 10.21 -5.85
N HIS A 161 -0.96 9.89 -4.73
CA HIS A 161 0.48 9.98 -4.48
C HIS A 161 1.03 8.58 -4.25
N VAL A 162 2.19 8.29 -4.82
CA VAL A 162 2.87 7.00 -4.66
C VAL A 162 4.24 7.23 -4.07
N PHE A 163 4.55 6.59 -2.95
CA PHE A 163 5.80 6.76 -2.22
C PHE A 163 6.58 5.46 -2.15
N ARG A 164 7.87 5.55 -2.44
CA ARG A 164 8.82 4.43 -2.35
C ARG A 164 9.81 4.67 -1.23
N LEU A 165 10.04 3.65 -0.39
CA LEU A 165 11.13 3.64 0.57
C LEU A 165 12.45 3.54 -0.18
N LYS A 166 13.38 4.46 0.07
CA LYS A 166 14.72 4.45 -0.53
C LYS A 166 15.55 3.28 -0.01
N ALA A 167 16.43 2.81 -0.86
CA ALA A 167 17.41 1.80 -0.50
C ALA A 167 18.41 2.32 0.54
#